data_ecd9d06eef704759db55d1a66b6cb261
#
_entry.id   ecd9d06eef704759db55d1a66b6cb261
#
_cell.length_a   1.000
_cell.length_b   1.000
_cell.length_c   1.000
_cell.angle_alpha   90.00
_cell.angle_beta   90.00
_cell.angle_gamma   90.00
#
_symmetry.space_group_name_H-M   'P 1'
#
loop_
_entity.id
_entity.type
_entity.pdbx_description
1 polymer ?
#
loop_
_entity_poly.entity_id
_entity_poly.type
_entity_poly.pdbx_seq_one_letter_code
_entity_poly.pdbx_strand_id
1 'polypeptide(L)'
;AKDPICGMYVDEKTAQYKVTVRGTTYYFCSQTCMKEFMAPEVEIRRLRMSVILGVILSIPIVFLTYVNLPIPMDVNNYILLILDTPIQFVFGWRFYSGTYDAIRNRMGNMDTLIALGTSAAWAYSTCVTFFPSFFPFSGVYFDTAAVIVTLVLTGRFLEHISKGRASEAIRKLMDLQPRLAHVMRGEKEIEMPVEQIEMGDMFVVRPGEKVPVDGIVIDGYSS
;
A
#
# COMPACT_ATOMS: atom_id res chain seq x y z
N ALA A 1 18.31 6.02 2.96
CA ALA A 1 17.43 4.85 3.20
C ALA A 1 16.48 4.62 2.02
N LYS A 2 15.84 3.48 2.01
CA LYS A 2 14.81 3.12 1.01
C LYS A 2 13.46 3.10 1.71
N ASP A 3 12.48 3.84 1.15
CA ASP A 3 11.11 3.85 1.67
C ASP A 3 10.50 2.43 1.58
N PRO A 4 10.05 1.83 2.69
CA PRO A 4 9.54 0.46 2.72
C PRO A 4 8.21 0.28 1.99
N ILE A 5 7.48 1.36 1.69
CA ILE A 5 6.18 1.32 1.01
C ILE A 5 6.34 1.43 -0.49
N CYS A 6 6.95 2.51 -0.97
CA CYS A 6 7.05 2.80 -2.41
C CYS A 6 8.41 2.43 -3.03
N GLY A 7 9.40 2.10 -2.21
CA GLY A 7 10.76 1.74 -2.66
C GLY A 7 11.63 2.90 -3.13
N MET A 8 11.17 4.15 -3.02
CA MET A 8 11.97 5.33 -3.36
C MET A 8 13.14 5.54 -2.39
N TYR A 9 14.27 6.04 -2.91
CA TYR A 9 15.40 6.41 -2.07
C TYR A 9 15.12 7.74 -1.37
N VAL A 10 15.34 7.78 -0.06
CA VAL A 10 15.15 8.94 0.81
C VAL A 10 16.48 9.24 1.51
N ASP A 11 16.90 10.49 1.49
CA ASP A 11 18.08 10.91 2.25
C ASP A 11 17.73 10.97 3.74
N GLU A 12 18.43 10.19 4.54
CA GLU A 12 18.22 10.05 5.98
C GLU A 12 18.42 11.37 6.75
N LYS A 13 19.28 12.26 6.22
CA LYS A 13 19.61 13.54 6.86
C LYS A 13 18.51 14.60 6.64
N THR A 14 17.82 14.52 5.51
CA THR A 14 16.80 15.52 5.11
C THR A 14 15.37 15.00 5.21
N ALA A 15 15.18 13.72 5.56
CA ALA A 15 13.88 13.07 5.66
C ALA A 15 12.98 13.74 6.70
N GLN A 16 11.88 14.34 6.25
CA GLN A 16 10.87 14.95 7.13
C GLN A 16 9.97 13.90 7.82
N TYR A 17 9.79 12.73 7.18
CA TYR A 17 8.90 11.68 7.64
C TYR A 17 9.71 10.46 8.06
N LYS A 18 9.71 10.18 9.37
CA LYS A 18 10.40 9.04 9.96
C LYS A 18 9.58 8.45 11.10
N VAL A 19 9.63 7.14 11.25
CA VAL A 19 8.97 6.41 12.35
C VAL A 19 9.96 5.40 12.90
N THR A 20 10.12 5.39 14.22
CA THR A 20 10.94 4.40 14.90
C THR A 20 10.05 3.31 15.47
N VAL A 21 10.25 2.08 15.00
CA VAL A 21 9.54 0.90 15.48
C VAL A 21 10.55 -0.11 15.99
N ARG A 22 10.45 -0.47 17.26
CA ARG A 22 11.34 -1.46 17.91
C ARG A 22 12.83 -1.16 17.73
N GLY A 23 13.23 0.11 17.91
CA GLY A 23 14.64 0.53 17.78
C GLY A 23 15.14 0.76 16.35
N THR A 24 14.39 0.34 15.32
CA THR A 24 14.73 0.60 13.92
C THR A 24 13.98 1.82 13.40
N THR A 25 14.71 2.80 12.84
CA THR A 25 14.11 4.00 12.24
C THR A 25 13.89 3.78 10.75
N TYR A 26 12.63 3.93 10.33
CA TYR A 26 12.20 3.89 8.93
C TYR A 26 12.00 5.30 8.41
N TYR A 27 12.46 5.55 7.19
CA TYR A 27 12.37 6.84 6.51
C TYR A 27 11.40 6.75 5.34
N PHE A 28 10.56 7.78 5.17
CA PHE A 28 9.50 7.80 4.16
C PHE A 28 9.64 9.02 3.27
N CYS A 29 9.33 8.85 1.98
CA CYS A 29 9.35 9.93 1.01
C CYS A 29 8.19 10.92 1.19
N SER A 30 7.08 10.48 1.81
CA SER A 30 5.87 11.28 2.01
C SER A 30 5.10 10.89 3.27
N GLN A 31 4.20 11.80 3.70
CA GLN A 31 3.27 11.52 4.79
C GLN A 31 2.32 10.36 4.47
N THR A 32 1.99 10.18 3.20
CA THR A 32 1.12 9.10 2.72
C THR A 32 1.76 7.74 2.98
N CYS A 33 3.03 7.56 2.59
CA CYS A 33 3.79 6.32 2.86
C CYS A 33 3.94 6.04 4.36
N MET A 34 4.17 7.08 5.17
CA MET A 34 4.25 6.93 6.63
C MET A 34 2.91 6.48 7.23
N LYS A 35 1.78 7.05 6.81
CA LYS A 35 0.44 6.65 7.27
C LYS A 35 0.10 5.22 6.86
N GLU A 36 0.43 4.85 5.63
CA GLU A 36 0.23 3.50 5.09
C GLU A 36 1.02 2.44 5.86
N PHE A 37 2.24 2.77 6.27
CA PHE A 37 3.06 1.91 7.13
C PHE A 37 2.46 1.73 8.53
N MET A 38 1.90 2.80 9.11
CA MET A 38 1.36 2.79 10.46
C MET A 38 -0.04 2.15 10.57
N ALA A 39 -0.86 2.22 9.53
CA ALA A 39 -2.23 1.71 9.53
C ALA A 39 -2.56 0.90 8.25
N PRO A 40 -1.89 -0.22 8.02
CA PRO A 40 -2.06 -1.01 6.79
C PRO A 40 -3.49 -1.55 6.62
N GLU A 41 -4.19 -1.89 7.70
CA GLU A 41 -5.55 -2.44 7.64
C GLU A 41 -6.58 -1.44 7.10
N VAL A 42 -6.46 -0.17 7.49
CA VAL A 42 -7.36 0.90 7.02
C VAL A 42 -7.17 1.14 5.53
N GLU A 43 -5.92 1.13 5.08
CA GLU A 43 -5.58 1.35 3.67
C GLU A 43 -6.05 0.17 2.80
N ILE A 44 -5.84 -1.06 3.25
CA ILE A 44 -6.34 -2.27 2.56
C ILE A 44 -7.87 -2.22 2.41
N ARG A 45 -8.59 -1.82 3.46
CA ARG A 45 -10.05 -1.70 3.41
C ARG A 45 -10.49 -0.63 2.40
N ARG A 46 -9.81 0.51 2.38
CA ARG A 46 -10.08 1.59 1.41
C ARG A 46 -9.82 1.15 -0.02
N LEU A 47 -8.66 0.52 -0.28
CA LEU A 47 -8.32 -0.03 -1.59
C LEU A 47 -9.34 -1.06 -2.05
N ARG A 48 -9.75 -1.99 -1.17
CA ARG A 48 -10.78 -2.99 -1.48
C ARG A 48 -12.09 -2.34 -1.94
N MET A 49 -12.56 -1.30 -1.24
CA MET A 49 -13.78 -0.58 -1.63
C MET A 49 -13.62 0.13 -2.97
N SER A 50 -12.48 0.80 -3.19
CA SER A 50 -12.19 1.46 -4.47
C SER A 50 -12.13 0.47 -5.64
N VAL A 51 -11.56 -0.71 -5.44
CA VAL A 51 -11.53 -1.77 -6.46
C VAL A 51 -12.94 -2.27 -6.77
N ILE A 52 -13.73 -2.62 -5.74
CA ILE A 52 -15.09 -3.13 -5.93
C ILE A 52 -15.96 -2.11 -6.69
N LEU A 53 -15.95 -0.85 -6.25
CA LEU A 53 -16.74 0.21 -6.88
C LEU A 53 -16.19 0.55 -8.27
N GLY A 54 -14.87 0.55 -8.46
CA GLY A 54 -14.24 0.73 -9.76
C GLY A 54 -14.67 -0.34 -10.77
N VAL A 55 -14.66 -1.62 -10.37
CA VAL A 55 -15.14 -2.73 -11.21
C VAL A 55 -16.62 -2.59 -11.54
N ILE A 56 -17.47 -2.30 -10.54
CA ILE A 56 -18.90 -2.12 -10.74
C ILE A 56 -19.21 -1.00 -11.75
N LEU A 57 -18.45 0.10 -11.72
CA LEU A 57 -18.63 1.22 -12.65
C LEU A 57 -17.96 0.97 -14.01
N SER A 58 -16.86 0.24 -14.07
CA SER A 58 -16.15 -0.06 -15.32
C SER A 58 -16.93 -1.04 -16.21
N ILE A 59 -17.66 -1.99 -15.64
CA ILE A 59 -18.46 -2.96 -16.41
C ILE A 59 -19.48 -2.25 -17.33
N PRO A 60 -20.37 -1.36 -16.84
CA PRO A 60 -21.29 -0.64 -17.71
C PRO A 60 -20.59 0.28 -18.72
N ILE A 61 -19.45 0.89 -18.37
CA ILE A 61 -18.67 1.72 -19.30
C ILE A 61 -18.23 0.88 -20.50
N VAL A 62 -17.57 -0.26 -20.24
CA VAL A 62 -17.11 -1.18 -21.28
C VAL A 62 -18.30 -1.70 -22.10
N PHE A 63 -19.39 -2.08 -21.43
CA PHE A 63 -20.59 -2.55 -22.12
C PHE A 63 -21.17 -1.50 -23.06
N LEU A 64 -21.32 -0.24 -22.61
CA LEU A 64 -21.85 0.87 -23.42
C LEU A 64 -20.91 1.27 -24.56
N THR A 65 -19.61 1.04 -24.42
CA THR A 65 -18.63 1.35 -25.48
C THR A 65 -18.66 0.31 -26.61
N TYR A 66 -18.77 -0.98 -26.27
CA TYR A 66 -18.65 -2.07 -27.27
C TYR A 66 -19.96 -2.63 -27.78
N VAL A 67 -21.07 -2.44 -27.05
CA VAL A 67 -22.38 -2.90 -27.47
C VAL A 67 -23.13 -1.77 -28.17
N ASN A 68 -23.42 -1.94 -29.44
CA ASN A 68 -24.20 -0.98 -30.22
C ASN A 68 -25.68 -0.95 -29.74
N LEU A 69 -25.94 -0.12 -28.74
CA LEU A 69 -27.29 0.17 -28.28
C LEU A 69 -27.94 1.24 -29.19
N PRO A 70 -29.27 1.24 -29.34
CA PRO A 70 -29.98 2.25 -30.11
C PRO A 70 -30.07 3.59 -29.33
N ILE A 71 -28.93 4.08 -28.84
CA ILE A 71 -28.80 5.32 -28.09
C ILE A 71 -28.05 6.32 -28.98
N PRO A 72 -28.50 7.59 -29.08
CA PRO A 72 -27.76 8.63 -29.78
C PRO A 72 -26.33 8.73 -29.23
N MET A 73 -25.34 8.87 -30.12
CA MET A 73 -23.92 8.86 -29.77
C MET A 73 -23.59 9.93 -28.72
N ASP A 74 -24.21 11.10 -28.83
CA ASP A 74 -24.03 12.21 -27.89
C ASP A 74 -24.47 11.82 -26.48
N VAL A 75 -25.62 11.20 -26.33
CA VAL A 75 -26.14 10.76 -25.02
C VAL A 75 -25.28 9.68 -24.42
N ASN A 76 -24.79 8.73 -25.24
CA ASN A 76 -23.87 7.70 -24.79
C ASN A 76 -22.56 8.28 -24.23
N ASN A 77 -21.97 9.26 -24.92
CA ASN A 77 -20.75 9.92 -24.48
C ASN A 77 -20.92 10.65 -23.13
N TYR A 78 -22.06 11.32 -22.91
CA TYR A 78 -22.36 11.94 -21.61
C TYR A 78 -22.52 10.91 -20.49
N ILE A 79 -23.15 9.76 -20.76
CA ILE A 79 -23.27 8.69 -19.77
C ILE A 79 -21.89 8.15 -19.41
N LEU A 80 -21.02 7.90 -20.40
CA LEU A 80 -19.66 7.44 -20.18
C LEU A 80 -18.84 8.45 -19.36
N LEU A 81 -18.96 9.75 -19.66
CA LEU A 81 -18.31 10.82 -18.89
C LEU A 81 -18.74 10.83 -17.43
N ILE A 82 -20.05 10.70 -17.15
CA ILE A 82 -20.58 10.70 -15.78
C ILE A 82 -20.10 9.47 -15.01
N LEU A 83 -20.03 8.30 -15.65
CA LEU A 83 -19.58 7.07 -15.01
C LEU A 83 -18.07 7.02 -14.78
N ASP A 84 -17.27 7.55 -15.72
CA ASP A 84 -15.80 7.52 -15.63
C ASP A 84 -15.26 8.60 -14.67
N THR A 85 -15.90 9.75 -14.58
CA THR A 85 -15.43 10.86 -13.70
C THR A 85 -15.17 10.43 -12.25
N PRO A 86 -16.05 9.70 -11.54
CA PRO A 86 -15.75 9.20 -10.20
C PRO A 86 -14.61 8.18 -10.18
N ILE A 87 -14.46 7.35 -11.22
CA ILE A 87 -13.32 6.42 -11.31
C ILE A 87 -12.02 7.20 -11.39
N GLN A 88 -11.97 8.19 -12.27
CA GLN A 88 -10.78 9.00 -12.52
C GLN A 88 -10.37 9.84 -11.30
N PHE A 89 -11.28 10.55 -10.68
CA PHE A 89 -10.95 11.56 -9.66
C PHE A 89 -11.18 11.12 -8.22
N VAL A 90 -12.11 10.21 -7.95
CA VAL A 90 -12.36 9.72 -6.58
C VAL A 90 -11.51 8.49 -6.30
N PHE A 91 -11.62 7.45 -7.13
CA PHE A 91 -10.85 6.21 -6.91
C PHE A 91 -9.40 6.35 -7.38
N GLY A 92 -9.16 7.13 -8.43
CA GLY A 92 -7.84 7.47 -8.95
C GLY A 92 -7.08 8.52 -8.13
N TRP A 93 -7.67 9.14 -7.08
CA TRP A 93 -7.06 10.20 -6.28
C TRP A 93 -5.66 9.85 -5.77
N ARG A 94 -5.44 8.59 -5.46
CA ARG A 94 -4.13 8.09 -5.01
C ARG A 94 -3.02 8.36 -6.03
N PHE A 95 -3.30 8.21 -7.31
CA PHE A 95 -2.31 8.44 -8.38
C PHE A 95 -1.96 9.92 -8.49
N TYR A 96 -2.92 10.81 -8.27
CA TYR A 96 -2.65 12.26 -8.24
C TYR A 96 -1.82 12.64 -7.01
N SER A 97 -2.12 12.11 -5.84
CA SER A 97 -1.31 12.36 -4.65
C SER A 97 0.11 11.81 -4.79
N GLY A 98 0.26 10.59 -5.33
CA GLY A 98 1.57 10.01 -5.62
C GLY A 98 2.37 10.79 -6.67
N THR A 99 1.68 11.35 -7.68
CA THR A 99 2.29 12.24 -8.68
C THR A 99 2.78 13.55 -8.05
N TYR A 100 1.98 14.16 -7.18
CA TYR A 100 2.36 15.37 -6.46
C TYR A 100 3.63 15.15 -5.62
N ASP A 101 3.67 14.05 -4.87
CA ASP A 101 4.83 13.68 -4.05
C ASP A 101 6.08 13.41 -4.93
N ALA A 102 5.91 12.76 -6.07
CA ALA A 102 6.98 12.48 -7.02
C ALA A 102 7.57 13.76 -7.63
N ILE A 103 6.72 14.69 -8.06
CA ILE A 103 7.14 15.99 -8.61
C ILE A 103 7.90 16.79 -7.55
N ARG A 104 7.39 16.82 -6.32
CA ARG A 104 8.04 17.52 -5.20
C ARG A 104 9.44 16.97 -4.92
N ASN A 105 9.61 15.68 -5.04
CA ASN A 105 10.90 15.00 -4.85
C ASN A 105 11.75 14.93 -6.12
N ARG A 106 11.32 15.57 -7.22
CA ARG A 106 11.97 15.58 -8.55
C ARG A 106 12.25 14.16 -9.08
N MET A 107 11.36 13.23 -8.82
CA MET A 107 11.47 11.84 -9.25
C MET A 107 10.18 11.44 -9.98
N GLY A 108 10.31 10.69 -11.07
CA GLY A 108 9.17 10.07 -11.72
C GLY A 108 8.81 8.76 -11.03
N ASN A 109 7.52 8.46 -10.94
CA ASN A 109 7.03 7.18 -10.44
C ASN A 109 5.92 6.62 -11.35
N MET A 110 5.50 5.39 -11.09
CA MET A 110 4.43 4.74 -11.83
C MET A 110 3.11 5.51 -11.72
N ASP A 111 2.82 6.11 -10.57
CA ASP A 111 1.59 6.87 -10.34
C ASP A 111 1.52 8.10 -11.25
N THR A 112 2.67 8.74 -11.54
CA THR A 112 2.75 9.87 -12.47
C THR A 112 2.37 9.48 -13.90
N LEU A 113 2.85 8.32 -14.38
CA LEU A 113 2.50 7.85 -15.72
C LEU A 113 1.02 7.52 -15.84
N ILE A 114 0.45 6.89 -14.81
CA ILE A 114 -0.98 6.55 -14.77
C ILE A 114 -1.83 7.82 -14.73
N ALA A 115 -1.53 8.74 -13.80
CA ALA A 115 -2.26 9.99 -13.68
C ALA A 115 -2.23 10.82 -14.97
N LEU A 116 -1.07 10.96 -15.61
CA LEU A 116 -0.94 11.70 -16.87
C LEU A 116 -1.70 11.00 -18.02
N GLY A 117 -1.47 9.70 -18.21
CA GLY A 117 -2.07 8.96 -19.32
C GLY A 117 -3.59 8.91 -19.23
N THR A 118 -4.15 8.56 -18.06
CA THR A 118 -5.60 8.48 -17.89
C THR A 118 -6.27 9.85 -17.88
N SER A 119 -5.61 10.90 -17.32
CA SER A 119 -6.12 12.27 -17.40
C SER A 119 -6.14 12.80 -18.83
N ALA A 120 -5.12 12.48 -19.64
CA ALA A 120 -5.09 12.87 -21.04
C ALA A 120 -6.22 12.18 -21.83
N ALA A 121 -6.46 10.89 -21.61
CA ALA A 121 -7.56 10.14 -22.22
C ALA A 121 -8.93 10.71 -21.80
N TRP A 122 -9.12 10.98 -20.52
CA TRP A 122 -10.33 11.58 -19.98
C TRP A 122 -10.57 12.99 -20.53
N ALA A 123 -9.54 13.86 -20.52
CA ALA A 123 -9.64 15.23 -21.03
C ALA A 123 -9.95 15.28 -22.53
N TYR A 124 -9.24 14.45 -23.32
CA TYR A 124 -9.51 14.32 -24.74
C TYR A 124 -10.95 13.88 -25.00
N SER A 125 -11.42 12.83 -24.35
CA SER A 125 -12.78 12.31 -24.50
C SER A 125 -13.84 13.33 -24.07
N THR A 126 -13.54 14.12 -23.04
CA THR A 126 -14.39 15.22 -22.61
C THR A 126 -14.46 16.31 -23.69
N CYS A 127 -13.33 16.70 -24.28
CA CYS A 127 -13.32 17.66 -25.40
C CYS A 127 -14.13 17.16 -26.60
N VAL A 128 -14.00 15.89 -26.97
CA VAL A 128 -14.79 15.27 -28.06
C VAL A 128 -16.29 15.31 -27.74
N THR A 129 -16.67 15.04 -26.47
CA THR A 129 -18.06 15.02 -26.02
C THR A 129 -18.70 16.41 -26.08
N PHE A 130 -17.97 17.48 -25.65
CA PHE A 130 -18.53 18.85 -25.63
C PHE A 130 -18.40 19.60 -26.97
N PHE A 131 -17.41 19.24 -27.78
CA PHE A 131 -17.11 19.92 -29.05
C PHE A 131 -17.05 18.93 -30.24
N PRO A 132 -18.13 18.18 -30.53
CA PRO A 132 -18.14 17.17 -31.58
C PRO A 132 -17.85 17.75 -32.98
N SER A 133 -18.18 19.03 -33.22
CA SER A 133 -17.92 19.70 -34.48
C SER A 133 -16.45 19.89 -34.83
N PHE A 134 -15.58 19.92 -33.83
CA PHE A 134 -14.11 19.99 -34.04
C PHE A 134 -13.46 18.60 -34.22
N PHE A 135 -14.17 17.54 -33.82
CA PHE A 135 -13.67 16.16 -33.83
C PHE A 135 -14.64 15.18 -34.50
N PRO A 136 -14.98 15.37 -35.80
CA PRO A 136 -16.11 14.68 -36.42
C PRO A 136 -15.96 13.15 -36.58
N PHE A 137 -14.73 12.62 -36.41
CA PHE A 137 -14.44 11.19 -36.57
C PHE A 137 -13.71 10.59 -35.36
N SER A 138 -13.75 11.25 -34.22
CA SER A 138 -12.96 10.85 -33.06
C SER A 138 -13.80 10.04 -32.08
N GLY A 139 -13.30 8.87 -31.70
CA GLY A 139 -13.85 8.08 -30.61
C GLY A 139 -13.51 8.67 -29.24
N VAL A 140 -14.25 8.26 -28.22
CA VAL A 140 -13.97 8.57 -26.82
C VAL A 140 -13.19 7.41 -26.18
N TYR A 141 -12.38 7.69 -25.15
CA TYR A 141 -11.49 6.73 -24.46
C TYR A 141 -11.80 6.66 -22.96
N PHE A 142 -13.03 6.90 -22.56
CA PHE A 142 -13.46 6.77 -21.17
C PHE A 142 -13.30 5.35 -20.64
N ASP A 143 -13.63 4.35 -21.48
CA ASP A 143 -13.45 2.93 -21.17
C ASP A 143 -11.99 2.59 -20.87
N THR A 144 -11.09 3.10 -21.70
CA THR A 144 -9.65 2.90 -21.54
C THR A 144 -9.15 3.50 -20.23
N ALA A 145 -9.55 4.76 -19.90
CA ALA A 145 -9.18 5.41 -18.66
C ALA A 145 -9.73 4.65 -17.44
N ALA A 146 -11.03 4.29 -17.45
CA ALA A 146 -11.68 3.54 -16.38
C ALA A 146 -11.02 2.18 -16.13
N VAL A 147 -10.76 1.42 -17.21
CA VAL A 147 -10.14 0.09 -17.11
C VAL A 147 -8.72 0.18 -16.57
N ILE A 148 -7.89 1.12 -17.05
CA ILE A 148 -6.52 1.30 -16.57
C ILE A 148 -6.52 1.63 -15.08
N VAL A 149 -7.30 2.62 -14.64
CA VAL A 149 -7.38 3.00 -13.22
C VAL A 149 -7.81 1.81 -12.36
N THR A 150 -8.89 1.12 -12.75
CA THR A 150 -9.44 -0.02 -12.00
C THR A 150 -8.46 -1.19 -11.95
N LEU A 151 -7.79 -1.50 -13.06
CA LEU A 151 -6.84 -2.61 -13.15
C LEU A 151 -5.60 -2.34 -12.28
N VAL A 152 -5.07 -1.11 -12.31
CA VAL A 152 -3.92 -0.74 -11.49
C VAL A 152 -4.28 -0.72 -10.00
N LEU A 153 -5.46 -0.23 -9.63
CA LEU A 153 -5.96 -0.32 -8.25
C LEU A 153 -6.07 -1.78 -7.79
N THR A 154 -6.54 -2.67 -8.67
CA THR A 154 -6.61 -4.11 -8.39
C THR A 154 -5.21 -4.69 -8.18
N GLY A 155 -4.26 -4.35 -9.04
CA GLY A 155 -2.86 -4.77 -8.89
C GLY A 155 -2.25 -4.32 -7.57
N ARG A 156 -2.46 -3.05 -7.19
CA ARG A 156 -2.03 -2.51 -5.88
C ARG A 156 -2.67 -3.24 -4.70
N PHE A 157 -3.97 -3.53 -4.78
CA PHE A 157 -4.66 -4.28 -3.75
C PHE A 157 -4.08 -5.69 -3.56
N LEU A 158 -3.81 -6.41 -4.66
CA LEU A 158 -3.17 -7.73 -4.61
C LEU A 158 -1.75 -7.68 -4.05
N GLU A 159 -0.98 -6.66 -4.42
CA GLU A 159 0.36 -6.41 -3.88
C GLU A 159 0.33 -6.22 -2.36
N HIS A 160 -0.60 -5.39 -1.86
CA HIS A 160 -0.76 -5.15 -0.41
C HIS A 160 -1.13 -6.43 0.36
N ILE A 161 -2.05 -7.23 -0.17
CA ILE A 161 -2.43 -8.51 0.45
C ILE A 161 -1.23 -9.46 0.50
N SER A 162 -0.46 -9.56 -0.59
CA SER A 162 0.68 -10.46 -0.66
C SER A 162 1.80 -10.05 0.32
N LYS A 163 2.11 -8.77 0.39
CA LYS A 163 3.10 -8.23 1.35
C LYS A 163 2.63 -8.39 2.80
N GLY A 164 1.34 -8.15 3.08
CA GLY A 164 0.76 -8.31 4.42
C GLY A 164 0.87 -9.73 4.95
N ARG A 165 0.60 -10.74 4.13
CA ARG A 165 0.73 -12.16 4.51
C ARG A 165 2.17 -12.56 4.84
N ALA A 166 3.13 -12.10 4.06
CA ALA A 166 4.56 -12.34 4.34
C ALA A 166 4.99 -11.73 5.67
N SER A 167 4.56 -10.50 5.95
CA SER A 167 4.85 -9.82 7.22
C SER A 167 4.19 -10.49 8.43
N GLU A 168 2.98 -11.02 8.28
CA GLU A 168 2.27 -11.76 9.34
C GLU A 168 2.99 -13.07 9.69
N ALA A 169 3.50 -13.80 8.69
CA ALA A 169 4.27 -15.02 8.93
C ALA A 169 5.54 -14.74 9.73
N ILE A 170 6.26 -13.66 9.38
CA ILE A 170 7.46 -13.22 10.12
C ILE A 170 7.08 -12.78 11.54
N ARG A 171 5.98 -12.02 11.72
CA ARG A 171 5.50 -11.63 13.05
C ARG A 171 5.18 -12.83 13.93
N LYS A 172 4.50 -13.85 13.40
CA LYS A 172 4.20 -15.10 14.14
C LYS A 172 5.47 -15.80 14.60
N LEU A 173 6.53 -15.80 13.80
CA LEU A 173 7.83 -16.35 14.21
C LEU A 173 8.49 -15.51 15.29
N MET A 174 8.40 -14.18 15.22
CA MET A 174 8.94 -13.27 16.24
C MET A 174 8.14 -13.30 17.55
N ASP A 175 6.84 -13.52 17.51
CA ASP A 175 6.00 -13.71 18.71
C ASP A 175 6.27 -15.05 19.44
N LEU A 176 7.06 -15.94 18.82
CA LEU A 176 7.54 -17.17 19.48
C LEU A 176 8.67 -16.87 20.49
N GLN A 177 9.39 -15.75 20.41
CA GLN A 177 10.35 -15.36 21.41
C GLN A 177 9.66 -14.78 22.66
N PRO A 178 10.01 -15.27 23.86
CA PRO A 178 9.51 -14.68 25.10
C PRO A 178 10.03 -13.26 25.24
N ARG A 179 9.20 -12.38 25.80
CA ARG A 179 9.58 -10.97 26.03
C ARG A 179 10.30 -10.77 27.36
N LEU A 180 10.15 -11.69 28.28
CA LEU A 180 10.71 -11.68 29.60
C LEU A 180 11.53 -12.96 29.81
N ALA A 181 12.56 -12.85 30.63
CA ALA A 181 13.40 -13.96 31.04
C ALA A 181 13.66 -13.89 32.54
N HIS A 182 13.80 -15.06 33.16
CA HIS A 182 14.15 -15.20 34.58
C HIS A 182 15.66 -15.27 34.73
N VAL A 183 16.26 -14.14 35.04
CA VAL A 183 17.75 -14.00 35.16
C VAL A 183 18.17 -14.12 36.62
N MET A 184 19.23 -14.90 36.88
CA MET A 184 19.82 -15.03 38.20
C MET A 184 20.83 -13.91 38.45
N ARG A 185 20.52 -13.03 39.40
CA ARG A 185 21.48 -12.01 39.90
C ARG A 185 21.87 -12.36 41.33
N GLY A 186 23.01 -13.10 41.48
CA GLY A 186 23.42 -13.73 42.72
C GLY A 186 22.49 -14.89 43.08
N GLU A 187 21.89 -14.88 44.30
CA GLU A 187 20.95 -15.90 44.75
C GLU A 187 19.46 -15.57 44.45
N LYS A 188 19.22 -14.41 43.81
CA LYS A 188 17.83 -13.98 43.50
C LYS A 188 17.53 -14.10 42.02
N GLU A 189 16.36 -14.66 41.74
CA GLU A 189 15.79 -14.68 40.43
C GLU A 189 15.01 -13.39 40.17
N ILE A 190 15.29 -12.72 39.07
CA ILE A 190 14.66 -11.45 38.67
C ILE A 190 14.10 -11.62 37.27
N GLU A 191 12.82 -11.27 37.10
CA GLU A 191 12.18 -11.22 35.80
C GLU A 191 12.58 -9.90 35.11
N MET A 192 13.17 -10.00 33.90
CA MET A 192 13.61 -8.83 33.15
C MET A 192 13.37 -9.00 31.65
N PRO A 193 13.24 -7.88 30.89
CA PRO A 193 13.13 -7.93 29.43
C PRO A 193 14.34 -8.61 28.80
N VAL A 194 14.08 -9.48 27.79
CA VAL A 194 15.13 -10.21 27.07
C VAL A 194 16.18 -9.28 26.45
N GLU A 195 15.78 -8.05 26.08
CA GLU A 195 16.65 -7.01 25.52
C GLU A 195 17.71 -6.48 26.51
N GLN A 196 17.56 -6.76 27.80
CA GLN A 196 18.46 -6.32 28.86
C GLN A 196 19.41 -7.42 29.37
N ILE A 197 19.34 -8.62 28.76
CA ILE A 197 20.24 -9.72 29.08
C ILE A 197 21.62 -9.45 28.45
N GLU A 198 22.63 -9.54 29.25
CA GLU A 198 24.04 -9.35 28.81
C GLU A 198 24.74 -10.71 28.68
N MET A 199 25.84 -10.69 27.90
CA MET A 199 26.69 -11.88 27.74
C MET A 199 27.31 -12.28 29.06
N GLY A 200 27.06 -13.51 29.53
CA GLY A 200 27.49 -14.03 30.80
C GLY A 200 26.41 -14.08 31.89
N ASP A 201 25.21 -13.53 31.61
CA ASP A 201 24.11 -13.67 32.52
C ASP A 201 23.58 -15.14 32.54
N MET A 202 23.25 -15.62 33.73
CA MET A 202 22.59 -16.92 33.92
C MET A 202 21.09 -16.73 33.98
N PHE A 203 20.34 -17.55 33.23
CA PHE A 203 18.88 -17.52 33.24
C PHE A 203 18.31 -18.92 33.46
N VAL A 204 17.13 -18.97 34.07
CA VAL A 204 16.42 -20.20 34.38
C VAL A 204 15.28 -20.38 33.38
N VAL A 205 15.19 -21.58 32.81
CA VAL A 205 14.06 -21.98 31.94
C VAL A 205 13.34 -23.15 32.58
N ARG A 206 12.07 -22.97 32.88
CA ARG A 206 11.24 -24.01 33.50
C ARG A 206 10.56 -24.88 32.47
N PRO A 207 10.12 -26.10 32.82
CA PRO A 207 9.36 -26.95 31.93
C PRO A 207 8.12 -26.22 31.37
N GLY A 208 8.00 -26.17 30.03
CA GLY A 208 6.94 -25.44 29.33
C GLY A 208 7.28 -23.98 28.98
N GLU A 209 8.36 -23.44 29.48
CA GLU A 209 8.85 -22.12 29.11
C GLU A 209 9.70 -22.18 27.84
N LYS A 210 9.75 -21.05 27.12
CA LYS A 210 10.58 -20.90 25.94
C LYS A 210 11.95 -20.37 26.32
N VAL A 211 13.00 -20.86 25.68
CA VAL A 211 14.37 -20.35 25.83
C VAL A 211 14.41 -18.92 25.31
N PRO A 212 14.78 -17.93 26.14
CA PRO A 212 14.70 -16.50 25.79
C PRO A 212 15.78 -16.04 24.81
N VAL A 213 17.00 -16.54 24.96
CA VAL A 213 18.18 -16.20 24.14
C VAL A 213 19.04 -17.43 23.95
N ASP A 214 19.95 -17.37 22.98
CA ASP A 214 20.94 -18.42 22.80
C ASP A 214 21.86 -18.50 24.03
N GLY A 215 22.16 -19.72 24.46
CA GLY A 215 22.98 -19.94 25.66
C GLY A 215 23.54 -21.37 25.73
N ILE A 216 24.37 -21.60 26.74
CA ILE A 216 24.95 -22.91 27.04
C ILE A 216 24.27 -23.46 28.28
N VAL A 217 23.81 -24.68 28.25
CA VAL A 217 23.26 -25.37 29.42
C VAL A 217 24.35 -25.63 30.43
N ILE A 218 24.22 -25.03 31.61
CA ILE A 218 25.17 -25.20 32.71
C ILE A 218 24.71 -26.31 33.64
N ASP A 219 23.43 -26.40 33.92
CA ASP A 219 22.79 -27.38 34.77
C ASP A 219 21.39 -27.72 34.29
N GLY A 220 20.94 -28.93 34.60
CA GLY A 220 19.62 -29.42 34.21
C GLY A 220 19.60 -30.31 32.96
N TYR A 221 18.43 -30.82 32.64
CA TYR A 221 18.21 -31.69 31.48
C TYR A 221 16.82 -31.40 30.87
N SER A 222 16.69 -31.63 29.56
CA SER A 222 15.45 -31.55 28.82
C SER A 222 15.16 -32.88 28.16
N SER A 223 13.89 -33.19 28.09
CA SER A 223 13.41 -34.39 27.38
C SER A 223 12.99 -34.03 25.98
#